data_d7a8e72854f9fad03c2468e4ddd7a5ff
#
_entry.id   d7a8e72854f9fad03c2468e4ddd7a5ff
#
_cell.length_a   1.000
_cell.length_b   1.000
_cell.length_c   1.000
_cell.angle_alpha   90.00
_cell.angle_beta   90.00
_cell.angle_gamma   90.00
#
_symmetry.space_group_name_H-M   'P 1'
#
loop_
_entity.id
_entity.type
_entity.pdbx_description
1 polymer ?
#
loop_
_entity_poly.entity_id
_entity_poly.type
_entity_poly.pdbx_seq_one_letter_code
_entity_poly.pdbx_strand_id
1 'polypeptide(L)'
;NPDARPFVIIDPRAGHGPGVAGSKVHSEVGVALAAGHPCYFVTFGPDPEPNQSIYCIMKAEKYFLEVVAQRHDPQRVGRPFVIGNCQGGWALMMLASADPKLVGPIMLAGAPLAYWSGKAGQNPMRYSGGMLGGSWASSLASDIGGGIFDGVYLVENFERLDPANTFWKKPYHLYANIDTEVER
;
A
#
# COMPACT_ATOMS: atom_id res chain seq x y z
N ASN A 1 -0.89 6.74 -24.03
CA ASN A 1 -1.85 6.28 -25.03
C ASN A 1 -3.25 6.18 -24.40
N PRO A 2 -4.24 6.98 -24.84
CA PRO A 2 -5.60 6.95 -24.29
C PRO A 2 -6.33 5.64 -24.55
N ASP A 3 -5.85 4.85 -25.50
CA ASP A 3 -6.43 3.56 -25.87
C ASP A 3 -5.81 2.38 -25.11
N ALA A 4 -4.91 2.63 -24.18
CA ALA A 4 -4.34 1.63 -23.33
C ALA A 4 -5.14 1.51 -22.02
N ARG A 5 -5.17 0.30 -21.44
CA ARG A 5 -5.82 0.05 -20.16
C ARG A 5 -5.22 0.95 -19.07
N PRO A 6 -6.03 1.67 -18.28
CA PRO A 6 -5.51 2.48 -17.20
C PRO A 6 -4.97 1.63 -16.04
N PHE A 7 -3.90 2.10 -15.43
CA PHE A 7 -3.36 1.58 -14.17
C PHE A 7 -3.81 2.45 -13.00
N VAL A 8 -4.18 1.82 -11.92
CA VAL A 8 -4.46 2.48 -10.65
C VAL A 8 -3.54 1.85 -9.60
N ILE A 9 -2.69 2.66 -9.02
CA ILE A 9 -1.73 2.24 -7.99
C ILE A 9 -2.21 2.80 -6.66
N ILE A 10 -2.41 1.91 -5.68
CA ILE A 10 -2.88 2.28 -4.35
C ILE A 10 -1.67 2.32 -3.41
N ASP A 11 -1.54 3.46 -2.74
CA ASP A 11 -0.53 3.73 -1.71
C ASP A 11 -0.54 2.65 -0.62
N PRO A 12 0.64 2.18 -0.18
CA PRO A 12 0.78 1.24 0.93
C PRO A 12 0.28 1.77 2.29
N ARG A 13 -0.09 3.04 2.40
CA ARG A 13 -0.61 3.74 3.59
C ARG A 13 0.38 3.93 4.74
N ALA A 14 1.49 3.21 4.72
CA ALA A 14 2.61 3.42 5.65
C ALA A 14 3.65 4.41 5.08
N GLY A 15 3.26 5.15 4.05
CA GLY A 15 4.14 5.96 3.22
C GLY A 15 4.66 5.18 2.01
N HIS A 16 5.00 5.91 0.98
CA HIS A 16 5.48 5.34 -0.28
C HIS A 16 6.90 5.80 -0.57
N GLY A 17 7.74 4.87 -0.91
CA GLY A 17 9.08 5.16 -1.38
C GLY A 17 9.12 5.51 -2.88
N PRO A 18 10.28 5.96 -3.38
CA PRO A 18 10.47 6.32 -4.78
C PRO A 18 10.19 5.18 -5.77
N GLY A 19 10.22 3.94 -5.32
CA GLY A 19 9.88 2.78 -6.14
C GLY A 19 8.40 2.66 -6.48
N VAL A 20 7.50 3.28 -5.72
CA VAL A 20 6.05 3.29 -5.98
C VAL A 20 5.64 4.59 -6.68
N ALA A 21 5.99 5.73 -6.12
CA ALA A 21 5.42 7.04 -6.45
C ALA A 21 6.01 7.76 -7.68
N GLY A 22 6.92 7.14 -8.41
CA GLY A 22 7.42 7.72 -9.66
C GLY A 22 8.60 8.68 -9.54
N SER A 23 9.22 8.80 -8.37
CA SER A 23 10.46 9.58 -8.20
C SER A 23 11.70 8.89 -8.78
N LYS A 24 11.60 7.61 -9.10
CA LYS A 24 12.59 6.85 -9.88
C LYS A 24 11.99 6.41 -11.21
N VAL A 25 12.84 6.33 -12.25
CA VAL A 25 12.43 5.87 -13.60
C VAL A 25 11.81 4.47 -13.56
N HIS A 26 12.31 3.59 -12.71
CA HIS A 26 11.82 2.21 -12.55
C HIS A 26 10.78 2.07 -11.42
N SER A 27 10.11 3.15 -11.04
CA SER A 27 8.96 3.05 -10.13
C SER A 27 7.76 2.39 -10.81
N GLU A 28 6.79 1.91 -10.03
CA GLU A 28 5.54 1.34 -10.57
C GLU A 28 4.83 2.33 -11.51
N VAL A 29 4.72 3.59 -11.08
CA VAL A 29 4.16 4.67 -11.91
C VAL A 29 5.01 4.88 -13.18
N GLY A 30 6.34 4.96 -13.03
CA GLY A 30 7.25 5.16 -14.15
C GLY A 30 7.17 4.05 -15.19
N VAL A 31 7.13 2.80 -14.75
CA VAL A 31 7.01 1.63 -15.65
C VAL A 31 5.67 1.63 -16.38
N ALA A 32 4.57 1.91 -15.70
CA ALA A 32 3.24 1.99 -16.33
C ALA A 32 3.20 3.09 -17.39
N LEU A 33 3.73 4.28 -17.08
CA LEU A 33 3.78 5.40 -18.01
C LEU A 33 4.73 5.12 -19.20
N ALA A 34 5.89 4.54 -18.98
CA ALA A 34 6.85 4.16 -20.03
C ALA A 34 6.26 3.11 -20.98
N ALA A 35 5.42 2.21 -20.47
CA ALA A 35 4.67 1.24 -21.28
C ALA A 35 3.47 1.88 -22.01
N GLY A 36 3.23 3.17 -21.86
CA GLY A 36 2.18 3.92 -22.55
C GLY A 36 0.80 3.79 -21.91
N HIS A 37 0.70 3.34 -20.68
CA HIS A 37 -0.55 3.24 -19.96
C HIS A 37 -0.88 4.54 -19.21
N PRO A 38 -2.13 5.04 -19.24
CA PRO A 38 -2.58 6.05 -18.29
C PRO A 38 -2.42 5.51 -16.86
N CYS A 39 -1.88 6.32 -15.96
CA CYS A 39 -1.60 5.90 -14.59
C CYS A 39 -2.23 6.87 -13.59
N TYR A 40 -2.88 6.33 -12.60
CA TYR A 40 -3.49 7.05 -11.48
C TYR A 40 -2.88 6.54 -10.19
N PHE A 41 -2.52 7.46 -9.31
CA PHE A 41 -1.97 7.14 -8.02
C PHE A 41 -2.91 7.60 -6.91
N VAL A 42 -3.39 6.65 -6.10
CA VAL A 42 -4.28 6.91 -4.96
C VAL A 42 -3.44 7.06 -3.71
N THR A 43 -3.47 8.24 -3.11
CA THR A 43 -2.78 8.55 -1.86
C THR A 43 -3.78 8.81 -0.74
N PHE A 44 -3.32 8.65 0.49
CA PHE A 44 -4.08 8.94 1.70
C PHE A 44 -3.44 10.09 2.47
N GLY A 45 -4.27 10.89 3.15
CA GLY A 45 -3.77 11.89 4.09
C GLY A 45 -3.09 11.23 5.29
N PRO A 46 -2.19 11.95 5.98
CA PRO A 46 -1.48 11.42 7.14
C PRO A 46 -2.42 11.18 8.34
N ASP A 47 -3.42 12.02 8.50
CA ASP A 47 -4.35 11.95 9.62
C ASP A 47 -5.66 11.27 9.22
N PRO A 48 -6.27 10.48 10.12
CA PRO A 48 -7.57 9.88 9.88
C PRO A 48 -8.68 10.94 9.97
N GLU A 49 -9.68 10.83 9.12
CA GLU A 49 -10.90 11.62 9.24
C GLU A 49 -11.78 11.12 10.42
N PRO A 50 -12.47 12.02 11.12
CA PRO A 50 -13.38 11.62 12.20
C PRO A 50 -14.41 10.58 11.73
N ASN A 51 -14.57 9.51 12.51
CA ASN A 51 -15.46 8.38 12.22
C ASN A 51 -15.11 7.60 10.93
N GLN A 52 -13.92 7.79 10.39
CA GLN A 52 -13.44 7.01 9.24
C GLN A 52 -13.25 5.54 9.62
N SER A 53 -13.88 4.68 8.87
CA SER A 53 -13.75 3.23 9.01
C SER A 53 -13.14 2.60 7.75
N ILE A 54 -12.74 1.35 7.84
CA ILE A 54 -12.31 0.54 6.69
C ILE A 54 -13.35 0.57 5.56
N TYR A 55 -14.63 0.57 5.91
CA TYR A 55 -15.72 0.66 4.94
C TYR A 55 -15.70 2.01 4.19
N CYS A 56 -15.35 3.10 4.86
CA CYS A 56 -15.17 4.41 4.20
C CYS A 56 -14.02 4.38 3.20
N ILE A 57 -12.91 3.74 3.54
CA ILE A 57 -11.77 3.56 2.63
C ILE A 57 -12.19 2.75 1.39
N MET A 58 -12.86 1.62 1.59
CA MET A 58 -13.36 0.80 0.48
C MET A 58 -14.33 1.57 -0.43
N LYS A 59 -15.21 2.41 0.13
CA LYS A 59 -16.09 3.27 -0.66
C LYS A 59 -15.32 4.33 -1.47
N ALA A 60 -14.30 4.92 -0.88
CA ALA A 60 -13.45 5.89 -1.57
C ALA A 60 -12.70 5.24 -2.74
N GLU A 61 -12.10 4.08 -2.52
CA GLU A 61 -11.43 3.32 -3.58
C GLU A 61 -12.41 2.92 -4.68
N LYS A 62 -13.62 2.47 -4.32
CA LYS A 62 -14.68 2.19 -5.30
C LYS A 62 -14.97 3.41 -6.16
N TYR A 63 -15.19 4.57 -5.54
CA TYR A 63 -15.46 5.80 -6.26
C TYR A 63 -14.32 6.19 -7.21
N PHE A 64 -13.06 6.09 -6.79
CA PHE A 64 -11.92 6.36 -7.66
C PHE A 64 -11.87 5.43 -8.87
N LEU A 65 -12.11 4.14 -8.67
CA LEU A 65 -12.12 3.18 -9.77
C LEU A 65 -13.28 3.41 -10.74
N GLU A 66 -14.45 3.79 -10.25
CA GLU A 66 -15.60 4.18 -11.08
C GLU A 66 -15.27 5.42 -11.94
N VAL A 67 -14.66 6.44 -11.35
CA VAL A 67 -14.23 7.65 -12.07
C VAL A 67 -13.20 7.32 -13.15
N VAL A 68 -12.20 6.48 -12.83
CA VAL A 68 -11.21 6.05 -13.83
C VAL A 68 -11.88 5.25 -14.95
N ALA A 69 -12.78 4.32 -14.61
CA ALA A 69 -13.50 3.55 -15.61
C ALA A 69 -14.35 4.45 -16.54
N GLN A 70 -15.02 5.46 -15.98
CA GLN A 70 -15.80 6.41 -16.81
C GLN A 70 -14.92 7.22 -17.79
N ARG A 71 -13.70 7.57 -17.38
CA ARG A 71 -12.75 8.33 -18.21
C ARG A 71 -12.18 7.54 -19.38
N HIS A 72 -12.10 6.22 -19.26
CA HIS A 72 -11.36 5.37 -20.18
C HIS A 72 -12.22 4.37 -20.95
N ASP A 73 -13.52 4.41 -20.86
CA ASP A 73 -14.45 3.48 -21.50
C ASP A 73 -14.04 2.00 -21.35
N PRO A 74 -14.52 1.32 -20.30
CA PRO A 74 -14.14 -0.08 -20.02
C PRO A 74 -14.52 -1.08 -21.12
N GLN A 75 -15.45 -0.73 -22.00
CA GLN A 75 -15.83 -1.57 -23.14
C GLN A 75 -14.71 -1.60 -24.19
N ARG A 76 -13.96 -0.51 -24.31
CA ARG A 76 -12.87 -0.38 -25.29
C ARG A 76 -11.53 -0.85 -24.73
N VAL A 77 -11.15 -0.38 -23.54
CA VAL A 77 -9.80 -0.61 -23.00
C VAL A 77 -9.75 -1.64 -21.87
N GLY A 78 -10.90 -2.12 -21.42
CA GLY A 78 -11.05 -3.00 -20.27
C GLY A 78 -11.06 -2.25 -18.94
N ARG A 79 -11.43 -2.95 -17.86
CA ARG A 79 -11.41 -2.42 -16.50
C ARG A 79 -9.97 -2.08 -16.08
N PRO A 80 -9.78 -1.10 -15.18
CA PRO A 80 -8.46 -0.71 -14.70
C PRO A 80 -7.65 -1.90 -14.18
N PHE A 81 -6.36 -1.93 -14.49
CA PHE A 81 -5.40 -2.77 -13.78
C PHE A 81 -5.08 -2.09 -12.45
N VAL A 82 -5.25 -2.80 -11.33
CA VAL A 82 -5.08 -2.18 -10.01
C VAL A 82 -3.94 -2.84 -9.26
N ILE A 83 -3.00 -2.03 -8.78
CA ILE A 83 -1.89 -2.47 -7.94
C ILE A 83 -2.19 -2.03 -6.51
N GLY A 84 -2.27 -2.97 -5.60
CA GLY A 84 -2.43 -2.73 -4.17
C GLY A 84 -1.15 -3.06 -3.41
N ASN A 85 -0.50 -2.04 -2.89
CA ASN A 85 0.73 -2.17 -2.13
C ASN A 85 0.44 -2.29 -0.63
N CYS A 86 1.04 -3.27 0.04
CA CYS A 86 0.97 -3.47 1.48
C CYS A 86 -0.48 -3.39 2.01
N GLN A 87 -0.80 -2.39 2.85
CA GLN A 87 -2.16 -2.18 3.35
C GLN A 87 -3.17 -1.81 2.25
N GLY A 88 -2.75 -1.14 1.19
CA GLY A 88 -3.57 -0.91 0.01
C GLY A 88 -3.99 -2.22 -0.67
N GLY A 89 -3.17 -3.25 -0.58
CA GLY A 89 -3.47 -4.56 -1.18
C GLY A 89 -4.60 -5.31 -0.49
N TRP A 90 -4.65 -5.35 0.84
CA TRP A 90 -5.78 -6.00 1.50
C TRP A 90 -7.08 -5.20 1.37
N ALA A 91 -7.00 -3.86 1.35
CA ALA A 91 -8.16 -3.01 1.10
C ALA A 91 -8.72 -3.23 -0.32
N LEU A 92 -7.84 -3.30 -1.33
CA LEU A 92 -8.19 -3.67 -2.70
C LEU A 92 -8.88 -5.05 -2.77
N MET A 93 -8.36 -6.05 -2.04
CA MET A 93 -8.98 -7.39 -2.01
C MET A 93 -10.37 -7.38 -1.39
N MET A 94 -10.59 -6.58 -0.35
CA MET A 94 -11.93 -6.40 0.22
C MET A 94 -12.87 -5.80 -0.81
N LEU A 95 -12.44 -4.76 -1.53
CA LEU A 95 -13.23 -4.14 -2.59
C LEU A 95 -13.50 -5.11 -3.73
N ALA A 96 -12.48 -5.81 -4.23
CA ALA A 96 -12.62 -6.78 -5.32
C ALA A 96 -13.53 -7.96 -4.94
N SER A 97 -13.56 -8.34 -3.67
CA SER A 97 -14.47 -9.38 -3.17
C SER A 97 -15.92 -8.89 -3.07
N ALA A 98 -16.12 -7.61 -2.72
CA ALA A 98 -17.43 -7.01 -2.61
C ALA A 98 -18.03 -6.63 -3.98
N ASP A 99 -17.19 -6.19 -4.91
CA ASP A 99 -17.60 -5.77 -6.26
C ASP A 99 -16.57 -6.20 -7.33
N PRO A 100 -16.54 -7.50 -7.67
CA PRO A 100 -15.54 -8.04 -8.61
C PRO A 100 -15.65 -7.48 -10.03
N LYS A 101 -16.79 -6.87 -10.37
CA LYS A 101 -16.99 -6.26 -11.70
C LYS A 101 -16.31 -4.91 -11.86
N LEU A 102 -15.84 -4.32 -10.79
CA LEU A 102 -15.26 -2.98 -10.78
C LEU A 102 -13.79 -2.98 -11.25
N VAL A 103 -13.07 -4.04 -10.94
CA VAL A 103 -11.64 -4.16 -11.22
C VAL A 103 -11.37 -5.04 -12.44
N GLY A 104 -10.28 -4.78 -13.14
CA GLY A 104 -9.67 -5.68 -14.10
C GLY A 104 -8.69 -6.62 -13.41
N PRO A 105 -7.53 -6.92 -14.01
CA PRO A 105 -6.48 -7.64 -13.33
C PRO A 105 -6.00 -6.87 -12.09
N ILE A 106 -5.68 -7.57 -11.02
CA ILE A 106 -5.12 -7.01 -9.79
C ILE A 106 -3.74 -7.58 -9.52
N MET A 107 -2.87 -6.74 -9.00
CA MET A 107 -1.55 -7.12 -8.47
C MET A 107 -1.49 -6.75 -6.99
N LEU A 108 -1.05 -7.68 -6.17
CA LEU A 108 -0.89 -7.49 -4.74
C LEU A 108 0.59 -7.56 -4.38
N ALA A 109 1.16 -6.44 -4.02
CA ALA A 109 2.57 -6.33 -3.69
C ALA A 109 2.77 -6.23 -2.17
N GLY A 110 3.37 -7.27 -1.58
CA GLY A 110 3.63 -7.32 -0.14
C GLY A 110 2.38 -7.16 0.74
N ALA A 111 1.21 -7.57 0.26
CA ALA A 111 -0.06 -7.37 0.95
C ALA A 111 -0.32 -8.45 2.00
N PRO A 112 -0.62 -8.09 3.26
CA PRO A 112 -0.94 -9.05 4.33
C PRO A 112 -2.39 -9.52 4.22
N LEU A 113 -2.65 -10.54 3.41
CA LEU A 113 -4.01 -11.01 3.11
C LEU A 113 -4.56 -12.03 4.11
N ALA A 114 -3.69 -12.75 4.79
CA ALA A 114 -4.09 -13.78 5.73
C ALA A 114 -3.27 -13.72 7.01
N TYR A 115 -3.93 -13.42 8.12
CA TYR A 115 -3.30 -13.25 9.43
C TYR A 115 -2.56 -14.51 9.89
N TRP A 116 -3.14 -15.70 9.65
CA TRP A 116 -2.63 -16.99 10.14
C TRP A 116 -1.83 -17.78 9.09
N SER A 117 -1.60 -17.24 7.89
CA SER A 117 -0.84 -17.94 6.85
C SER A 117 0.66 -18.04 7.19
N GLY A 118 1.34 -19.04 6.63
CA GLY A 118 2.75 -19.30 6.84
C GLY A 118 3.01 -20.27 7.98
N LYS A 119 4.28 -20.38 8.44
CA LYS A 119 4.67 -21.32 9.48
C LYS A 119 4.23 -20.83 10.85
N ALA A 120 3.53 -21.69 11.59
CA ALA A 120 3.22 -21.45 12.99
C ALA A 120 4.53 -21.23 13.78
N GLY A 121 4.52 -20.27 14.69
CA GLY A 121 5.65 -19.99 15.57
C GLY A 121 6.72 -19.05 15.05
N GLN A 122 6.68 -18.65 13.78
CA GLN A 122 7.72 -17.79 13.20
C GLN A 122 7.41 -16.29 13.23
N ASN A 123 6.17 -15.90 13.42
CA ASN A 123 5.80 -14.49 13.46
C ASN A 123 5.24 -14.13 14.86
N PRO A 124 6.03 -13.43 15.70
CA PRO A 124 5.60 -13.06 17.05
C PRO A 124 4.31 -12.24 17.09
N MET A 125 4.06 -11.39 16.10
CA MET A 125 2.85 -10.55 16.03
C MET A 125 1.57 -11.38 16.00
N ARG A 126 1.60 -12.55 15.36
CA ARG A 126 0.44 -13.47 15.30
C ARG A 126 0.10 -14.07 16.67
N TYR A 127 1.12 -14.37 17.47
CA TYR A 127 0.89 -14.89 18.82
C TYR A 127 0.38 -13.80 19.74
N SER A 128 1.05 -12.66 19.79
CA SER A 128 0.66 -11.56 20.66
C SER A 128 -0.75 -11.06 20.32
N GLY A 129 -1.05 -10.86 19.04
CA GLY A 129 -2.37 -10.44 18.59
C GLY A 129 -3.46 -11.48 18.84
N GLY A 130 -3.21 -12.74 18.45
CA GLY A 130 -4.20 -13.82 18.58
C GLY A 130 -4.45 -14.27 20.01
N MET A 131 -3.39 -14.50 20.80
CA MET A 131 -3.50 -14.96 22.19
C MET A 131 -4.06 -13.90 23.15
N LEU A 132 -3.76 -12.63 22.90
CA LEU A 132 -4.14 -11.52 23.78
C LEU A 132 -5.39 -10.76 23.30
N GLY A 133 -6.20 -11.36 22.42
CA GLY A 133 -7.48 -10.79 22.00
C GLY A 133 -7.39 -9.78 20.86
N GLY A 134 -6.41 -9.95 19.96
CA GLY A 134 -6.38 -9.21 18.69
C GLY A 134 -5.80 -7.80 18.80
N SER A 135 -6.63 -6.78 18.65
CA SER A 135 -6.20 -5.37 18.55
C SER A 135 -6.06 -4.64 19.89
N TRP A 136 -6.13 -5.33 21.03
CA TRP A 136 -6.15 -4.65 22.33
C TRP A 136 -4.94 -3.72 22.58
N ALA A 137 -3.74 -4.12 22.16
CA ALA A 137 -2.55 -3.31 22.32
C ALA A 137 -2.59 -2.05 21.48
N SER A 138 -3.09 -2.14 20.24
CA SER A 138 -3.30 -0.98 19.36
C SER A 138 -4.40 -0.07 19.87
N SER A 139 -5.47 -0.64 20.44
CA SER A 139 -6.55 0.13 21.07
C SER A 139 -6.05 0.88 22.30
N LEU A 140 -5.27 0.21 23.16
CA LEU A 140 -4.65 0.85 24.33
C LEU A 140 -3.70 1.99 23.89
N ALA A 141 -2.87 1.76 22.89
CA ALA A 141 -1.98 2.79 22.38
C ALA A 141 -2.75 3.98 21.78
N SER A 142 -3.87 3.70 21.11
CA SER A 142 -4.78 4.75 20.62
C SER A 142 -5.42 5.54 21.76
N ASP A 143 -5.89 4.87 22.81
CA ASP A 143 -6.47 5.54 23.99
C ASP A 143 -5.46 6.45 24.69
N ILE A 144 -4.20 5.99 24.84
CA ILE A 144 -3.10 6.80 25.39
C ILE A 144 -2.77 7.98 24.46
N GLY A 145 -2.87 7.80 23.16
CA GLY A 145 -2.65 8.81 22.12
C GLY A 145 -3.86 9.73 21.88
N GLY A 146 -4.84 9.77 22.77
CA GLY A 146 -6.02 10.64 22.63
C GLY A 146 -6.97 10.21 21.51
N GLY A 147 -7.06 8.93 21.22
CA GLY A 147 -7.93 8.35 20.19
C GLY A 147 -7.24 8.08 18.85
N ILE A 148 -5.97 8.44 18.73
CA ILE A 148 -5.17 8.21 17.51
C ILE A 148 -3.99 7.29 17.82
N PHE A 149 -3.85 6.22 17.05
CA PHE A 149 -2.65 5.39 17.04
C PHE A 149 -1.65 5.97 16.04
N ASP A 150 -0.50 6.43 16.53
CA ASP A 150 0.58 6.90 15.65
C ASP A 150 1.26 5.73 14.94
N GLY A 151 1.05 5.66 13.63
CA GLY A 151 1.61 4.60 12.77
C GLY A 151 3.13 4.61 12.66
N VAL A 152 3.80 5.68 13.07
CA VAL A 152 5.28 5.76 13.12
C VAL A 152 5.87 4.62 13.95
N TYR A 153 5.27 4.30 15.09
CA TYR A 153 5.72 3.19 15.94
C TYR A 153 5.56 1.81 15.27
N LEU A 154 4.59 1.66 14.40
CA LEU A 154 4.44 0.43 13.61
C LEU A 154 5.54 0.33 12.55
N VAL A 155 5.82 1.42 11.86
CA VAL A 155 6.87 1.48 10.83
C VAL A 155 8.25 1.27 11.42
N GLU A 156 8.55 1.84 12.59
CA GLU A 156 9.82 1.65 13.30
C GLU A 156 10.12 0.17 13.59
N ASN A 157 9.10 -0.65 13.80
CA ASN A 157 9.30 -2.08 14.00
C ASN A 157 9.86 -2.79 12.76
N PHE A 158 9.56 -2.32 11.55
CA PHE A 158 10.14 -2.87 10.32
C PHE A 158 11.64 -2.55 10.23
N GLU A 159 12.05 -1.38 10.66
CA GLU A 159 13.46 -0.98 10.68
C GLU A 159 14.24 -1.81 11.70
N ARG A 160 13.62 -2.19 12.81
CA ARG A 160 14.22 -3.03 13.85
C ARG A 160 14.32 -4.52 13.51
N LEU A 161 13.66 -4.98 12.43
CA LEU A 161 13.75 -6.38 12.00
C LEU A 161 15.15 -6.77 11.50
N ASP A 162 15.87 -5.82 10.90
CA ASP A 162 17.26 -6.01 10.48
C ASP A 162 18.10 -4.74 10.78
N PRO A 163 18.47 -4.54 12.06
CA PRO A 163 19.18 -3.34 12.49
C PRO A 163 20.53 -3.13 11.77
N ALA A 164 21.23 -4.23 11.49
CA ALA A 164 22.52 -4.15 10.83
C ALA A 164 22.40 -3.58 9.40
N ASN A 165 21.37 -3.96 8.69
CA ASN A 165 21.11 -3.48 7.35
C ASN A 165 20.56 -2.05 7.37
N THR A 166 19.61 -1.78 8.24
CA THR A 166 18.90 -0.50 8.30
C THR A 166 19.79 0.62 8.84
N PHE A 167 20.50 0.40 9.96
CA PHE A 167 21.24 1.47 10.63
C PHE A 167 22.70 1.59 10.20
N TRP A 168 23.28 0.56 9.59
CA TRP A 168 24.70 0.56 9.21
C TRP A 168 24.93 0.40 7.72
N LYS A 169 24.45 -0.68 7.10
CA LYS A 169 24.74 -0.97 5.70
C LYS A 169 24.04 -0.01 4.75
N LYS A 170 22.75 0.25 4.96
CA LYS A 170 21.98 1.15 4.09
C LYS A 170 22.52 2.59 4.09
N PRO A 171 22.77 3.24 5.25
CA PRO A 171 23.42 4.56 5.26
C PRO A 171 24.82 4.55 4.67
N TYR A 172 25.61 3.50 4.89
CA TYR A 172 26.94 3.36 4.29
C TYR A 172 26.84 3.27 2.76
N HIS A 173 25.97 2.44 2.23
CA HIS A 173 25.76 2.33 0.79
C HIS A 173 25.27 3.65 0.18
N LEU A 174 24.34 4.32 0.85
CA LEU A 174 23.84 5.62 0.42
C LEU A 174 24.98 6.65 0.35
N TYR A 175 25.83 6.70 1.38
CA TYR A 175 26.97 7.58 1.43
C TYR A 175 28.03 7.24 0.38
N ALA A 176 28.35 5.95 0.22
CA ALA A 176 29.35 5.47 -0.75
C ALA A 176 28.94 5.72 -2.21
N ASN A 177 27.64 5.83 -2.49
CA ASN A 177 27.11 5.98 -3.84
C ASN A 177 26.37 7.33 -4.04
N ILE A 178 26.64 8.32 -3.19
CA ILE A 178 25.92 9.60 -3.21
C ILE A 178 26.03 10.34 -4.55
N ASP A 179 27.10 10.09 -5.29
CA ASP A 179 27.36 10.69 -6.59
C ASP A 179 26.87 9.83 -7.77
N THR A 180 26.31 8.66 -7.52
CA THR A 180 25.79 7.79 -8.57
C THR A 180 24.28 8.02 -8.78
N GLU A 181 23.87 8.20 -10.04
CA GLU A 181 22.44 8.42 -10.37
C GLU A 181 21.53 7.22 -10.03
N VAL A 182 22.10 6.03 -9.84
CA VAL A 182 21.36 4.79 -9.61
C VAL A 182 20.82 4.69 -8.17
N GLU A 183 21.44 5.40 -7.22
CA GLU A 183 21.08 5.31 -5.80
C GLU A 183 20.53 6.63 -5.20
N ARG A 184 20.34 7.63 -6.02
CA ARG A 184 19.56 8.82 -5.68
C ARG A 184 18.08 8.50 -5.87
#